data_95ba7d6796c0e6242a8b5381a6579c62
#
_entry.id   95ba7d6796c0e6242a8b5381a6579c62
#
_cell.length_a   1.000
_cell.length_b   1.000
_cell.length_c   1.000
_cell.angle_alpha   90.00
_cell.angle_beta   90.00
_cell.angle_gamma   90.00
#
_symmetry.space_group_name_H-M   'P 1'
#
loop_
_entity.id
_entity.type
_entity.pdbx_description
1 polymer ?
#
loop_
_entity_poly.entity_id
_entity_poly.type
_entity_poly.pdbx_seq_one_letter_code
_entity_poly.pdbx_strand_id
1 'polypeptide(L)'
;NTSVAVPAQIWGAPIIDDDVTFFFNSGLDLGNGSEAYMFGNYSERDIDGGFYFRNPDGRGGVFTKGDGTRLIADVTGDMSGNCPTALDPSDYAGRDAVIADPNCYILNQAAPGGYTPRFIGNITDSSFTMGRSGEIANGMMAGTAYDISGSVGRNEATFGLNNTFNPSMGPDSPRDFETGSYIQLAKTFNVDLSKEYGSTSVAYGYEWRETTFSVISGEEASWKAGPYAVQGFNVGSHGFAGFSPDSAGAFSRRNYAVYGDVSNQVSEDLLVQGALRYENYSSGLDTTNYKLAFNYQLTDDIALRGSHSTGFRAPTQGQANVVNTQTTLVDGQLTQAQTLPGFKLGADQLQPEESTSFAMGIVATLGDVELTADWFNIEVDDRIALTSNAAPTAAQRAAMTAAGIPNAELIGEVNYFTNDFNTETSGLDIVATYSTNLMGGSTDLSAAYNYTDTEVSDQGNVTSDSKVKRLEEGLPNHRATFTMDQQWENVSAFVRANYYGEYYAVHADWFGTNADSAMTVDVEVTYDINESFNVSVGAQNIFDQEAEKIDGSTGAVGEGVPGNVLGAIYYETSPMGIEGAFWYLSAGYNF
;
A
#
# COMPACT_ATOMS: atom_id res chain seq x y z
N ASN A 1 -5.64 -33.58 8.62
CA ASN A 1 -4.63 -32.85 9.36
C ASN A 1 -5.29 -32.06 10.51
N THR A 2 -5.45 -32.68 11.65
CA THR A 2 -6.19 -32.12 12.80
C THR A 2 -5.40 -31.02 13.54
N SER A 3 -4.19 -30.69 13.10
CA SER A 3 -3.32 -29.68 13.71
C SER A 3 -3.28 -28.33 12.98
N VAL A 4 -3.95 -28.21 11.85
CA VAL A 4 -4.00 -26.97 11.07
C VAL A 4 -5.15 -26.12 11.59
N ALA A 5 -4.90 -24.85 11.87
CA ALA A 5 -5.94 -23.88 12.24
C ALA A 5 -6.98 -23.76 11.11
N VAL A 6 -8.22 -23.45 11.48
CA VAL A 6 -9.31 -23.18 10.53
C VAL A 6 -9.94 -21.84 10.88
N PRO A 7 -9.82 -20.84 10.01
CA PRO A 7 -9.08 -20.83 8.73
C PRO A 7 -7.57 -20.95 8.94
N ALA A 8 -6.88 -21.61 8.02
CA ALA A 8 -5.42 -21.72 8.05
C ALA A 8 -4.75 -20.42 7.57
N GLN A 9 -5.44 -19.64 6.77
CA GLN A 9 -4.99 -18.37 6.22
C GLN A 9 -6.01 -17.26 6.49
N ILE A 10 -5.54 -16.12 6.98
CA ILE A 10 -6.31 -14.87 7.13
C ILE A 10 -5.51 -13.78 6.39
N TRP A 11 -6.17 -13.10 5.44
CA TRP A 11 -5.62 -11.94 4.75
C TRP A 11 -5.97 -10.65 5.48
N GLY A 12 -5.06 -9.66 5.38
CA GLY A 12 -5.33 -8.28 5.78
C GLY A 12 -5.61 -8.05 7.26
N ALA A 13 -5.43 -9.07 8.11
CA ALA A 13 -5.63 -8.99 9.55
C ALA A 13 -4.32 -9.25 10.30
N PRO A 14 -3.29 -8.38 10.18
CA PRO A 14 -2.07 -8.53 10.98
C PRO A 14 -2.41 -8.26 12.45
N ILE A 15 -1.77 -9.03 13.32
CA ILE A 15 -1.76 -8.71 14.74
C ILE A 15 -0.80 -7.54 14.92
N ILE A 16 -1.24 -6.51 15.64
CA ILE A 16 -0.41 -5.39 16.05
C ILE A 16 -0.03 -5.66 17.51
N ASP A 17 1.26 -5.94 17.75
CA ASP A 17 1.74 -6.29 19.08
C ASP A 17 2.12 -5.05 19.89
N ASP A 18 2.83 -4.12 19.27
CA ASP A 18 3.21 -2.84 19.86
C ASP A 18 3.00 -1.71 18.86
N ASP A 19 2.43 -0.59 19.31
CA ASP A 19 2.24 0.64 18.53
C ASP A 19 2.49 1.84 19.43
N VAL A 20 3.56 2.57 19.13
CA VAL A 20 3.93 3.78 19.86
C VAL A 20 4.02 4.93 18.87
N THR A 21 3.29 6.00 19.14
CA THR A 21 3.35 7.22 18.35
C THR A 21 3.62 8.42 19.25
N PHE A 22 4.59 9.22 18.85
CA PHE A 22 4.91 10.51 19.47
C PHE A 22 4.84 11.61 18.41
N PHE A 23 4.19 12.70 18.76
CA PHE A 23 4.10 13.89 17.92
C PHE A 23 4.43 15.12 18.77
N PHE A 24 5.12 16.09 18.18
CA PHE A 24 5.34 17.40 18.81
C PHE A 24 5.18 18.52 17.78
N ASN A 25 4.76 19.68 18.26
CA ASN A 25 4.66 20.93 17.51
C ASN A 25 5.05 22.08 18.44
N SER A 26 5.88 22.99 17.95
CA SER A 26 6.38 24.13 18.73
C SER A 26 6.57 25.34 17.84
N GLY A 27 6.14 26.50 18.31
CA GLY A 27 6.34 27.80 17.69
C GLY A 27 7.04 28.77 18.66
N LEU A 28 7.89 29.62 18.12
CA LEU A 28 8.58 30.69 18.85
C LEU A 28 8.36 32.01 18.12
N ASP A 29 7.62 32.92 18.74
CA ASP A 29 7.51 34.30 18.26
C ASP A 29 8.87 34.99 18.38
N LEU A 30 9.42 35.41 17.23
CA LEU A 30 10.69 36.13 17.14
C LEU A 30 10.51 37.66 17.21
N GLY A 31 9.26 38.14 17.30
CA GLY A 31 8.90 39.54 17.18
C GLY A 31 8.82 40.03 15.74
N ASN A 32 8.26 41.23 15.55
CA ASN A 32 8.09 41.86 14.24
C ASN A 32 7.32 41.00 13.18
N GLY A 33 6.34 40.18 13.65
CA GLY A 33 5.55 39.32 12.79
C GLY A 33 6.33 38.14 12.19
N SER A 34 7.43 37.73 12.81
CA SER A 34 8.20 36.55 12.43
C SER A 34 8.05 35.45 13.49
N GLU A 35 7.95 34.21 13.03
CA GLU A 35 7.88 33.01 13.86
C GLU A 35 8.93 31.99 13.40
N ALA A 36 9.59 31.35 14.35
CA ALA A 36 10.31 30.11 14.09
C ALA A 36 9.45 28.96 14.59
N TYR A 37 9.34 27.91 13.80
CA TYR A 37 8.54 26.75 14.12
C TYR A 37 9.32 25.46 13.92
N MET A 38 8.93 24.41 14.65
CA MET A 38 9.38 23.05 14.44
C MET A 38 8.30 22.07 14.83
N PHE A 39 8.17 21.00 14.06
CA PHE A 39 7.29 19.89 14.38
C PHE A 39 7.88 18.58 13.85
N GLY A 40 7.39 17.48 14.41
CA GLY A 40 7.84 16.18 13.98
C GLY A 40 7.03 15.06 14.62
N ASN A 41 7.22 13.87 14.08
CA ASN A 41 6.65 12.65 14.61
C ASN A 41 7.68 11.53 14.66
N TYR A 42 7.40 10.59 15.53
CA TYR A 42 8.01 9.26 15.56
C TYR A 42 6.91 8.24 15.80
N SER A 43 6.86 7.20 15.01
CA SER A 43 6.02 6.03 15.28
C SER A 43 6.80 4.75 15.03
N GLU A 44 6.50 3.74 15.84
CA GLU A 44 7.04 2.40 15.71
C GLU A 44 5.91 1.41 15.93
N ARG A 45 5.83 0.40 15.06
CA ARG A 45 4.77 -0.60 15.09
C ARG A 45 5.32 -1.96 14.74
N ASP A 46 5.04 -2.94 15.61
CA ASP A 46 5.30 -4.35 15.36
C ASP A 46 4.04 -5.05 14.87
N ILE A 47 4.17 -5.78 13.75
CA ILE A 47 3.08 -6.52 13.13
C ILE A 47 3.44 -7.98 12.94
N ASP A 48 2.43 -8.86 13.09
CA ASP A 48 2.51 -10.30 12.80
C ASP A 48 1.33 -10.69 11.88
N GLY A 49 1.64 -11.09 10.65
CA GLY A 49 0.69 -11.50 9.62
C GLY A 49 0.85 -12.97 9.21
N GLY A 50 -0.15 -13.49 8.52
CA GLY A 50 -0.15 -14.86 8.00
C GLY A 50 0.33 -14.96 6.56
N PHE A 51 0.69 -16.19 6.16
CA PHE A 51 0.93 -16.59 4.79
C PHE A 51 0.06 -17.79 4.43
N TYR A 52 0.08 -18.21 3.15
CA TYR A 52 -0.55 -19.45 2.71
C TYR A 52 -0.02 -20.66 3.49
N PHE A 53 -0.90 -21.59 3.79
CA PHE A 53 -0.52 -22.89 4.35
C PHE A 53 0.36 -23.69 3.37
N ARG A 54 1.40 -24.32 3.88
CA ARG A 54 2.28 -25.22 3.13
C ARG A 54 1.85 -26.65 3.33
N ASN A 55 1.00 -27.14 2.40
CA ASN A 55 0.46 -28.49 2.42
C ASN A 55 1.60 -29.52 2.29
N PRO A 56 1.73 -30.47 3.26
CA PRO A 56 2.82 -31.44 3.29
C PRO A 56 2.78 -32.49 2.17
N ASP A 57 1.65 -32.59 1.46
CA ASP A 57 1.46 -33.55 0.38
C ASP A 57 1.30 -32.88 -1.00
N GLY A 58 1.40 -31.53 -1.10
CA GLY A 58 1.13 -30.84 -2.36
C GLY A 58 1.99 -29.60 -2.65
N ARG A 59 2.72 -29.05 -1.65
CA ARG A 59 3.46 -27.79 -1.88
C ARG A 59 4.72 -28.03 -2.73
N GLY A 60 4.68 -27.54 -3.99
CA GLY A 60 5.80 -27.61 -4.94
C GLY A 60 7.08 -26.91 -4.46
N GLY A 61 8.25 -27.47 -4.78
CA GLY A 61 9.56 -26.95 -4.38
C GLY A 61 9.88 -27.07 -2.88
N VAL A 62 8.97 -27.64 -2.10
CA VAL A 62 9.07 -27.81 -0.63
C VAL A 62 8.84 -29.26 -0.26
N PHE A 63 7.67 -29.82 -0.63
CA PHE A 63 7.26 -31.19 -0.34
C PHE A 63 7.11 -32.05 -1.60
N THR A 64 6.87 -31.39 -2.76
CA THR A 64 6.67 -32.06 -4.06
C THR A 64 7.47 -31.41 -5.16
N LYS A 65 7.70 -32.15 -6.24
CA LYS A 65 8.27 -31.67 -7.49
C LYS A 65 7.17 -31.11 -8.41
N GLY A 66 7.58 -30.50 -9.53
CA GLY A 66 6.66 -30.00 -10.56
C GLY A 66 5.82 -31.10 -11.25
N ASP A 67 6.26 -32.36 -11.21
CA ASP A 67 5.52 -33.53 -11.71
C ASP A 67 4.52 -34.10 -10.68
N GLY A 68 4.40 -33.46 -9.51
CA GLY A 68 3.52 -33.87 -8.42
C GLY A 68 4.07 -34.97 -7.51
N THR A 69 5.25 -35.54 -7.80
CA THR A 69 5.87 -36.54 -6.92
C THR A 69 6.56 -35.88 -5.72
N ARG A 70 6.80 -36.65 -4.64
CA ARG A 70 7.50 -36.14 -3.45
C ARG A 70 8.90 -35.62 -3.81
N LEU A 71 9.24 -34.50 -3.21
CA LEU A 71 10.58 -33.92 -3.29
C LEU A 71 11.45 -34.59 -2.22
N ILE A 72 12.43 -35.36 -2.66
CA ILE A 72 13.35 -36.14 -1.83
C ILE A 72 14.77 -35.71 -2.16
N ALA A 73 15.54 -35.33 -1.14
CA ALA A 73 16.96 -35.06 -1.26
C ALA A 73 17.79 -36.30 -0.93
N ASP A 74 18.82 -36.53 -1.69
CA ASP A 74 19.95 -37.39 -1.35
C ASP A 74 20.95 -36.54 -0.54
N VAL A 75 21.22 -36.94 0.71
CA VAL A 75 22.07 -36.17 1.62
C VAL A 75 23.52 -36.63 1.64
N THR A 76 23.89 -37.66 0.82
CA THR A 76 25.25 -38.18 0.78
C THR A 76 26.25 -37.26 0.07
N GLY A 77 25.74 -36.24 -0.65
CA GLY A 77 26.54 -35.27 -1.41
C GLY A 77 27.07 -35.75 -2.76
N ASP A 78 27.18 -37.08 -2.98
CA ASP A 78 27.59 -37.69 -4.22
C ASP A 78 26.47 -38.45 -4.96
N MET A 79 25.24 -38.29 -4.48
CA MET A 79 24.01 -38.91 -4.98
C MET A 79 24.03 -40.46 -4.92
N SER A 80 24.77 -41.02 -3.97
CA SER A 80 24.88 -42.49 -3.78
C SER A 80 23.86 -43.07 -2.78
N GLY A 81 22.98 -42.22 -2.24
CA GLY A 81 22.02 -42.61 -1.18
C GLY A 81 20.87 -43.49 -1.65
N ASN A 82 20.73 -43.74 -2.96
CA ASN A 82 19.66 -44.55 -3.58
C ASN A 82 18.24 -44.12 -3.22
N CYS A 83 18.04 -42.80 -2.99
CA CYS A 83 16.75 -42.25 -2.67
C CYS A 83 15.73 -42.44 -3.79
N PRO A 84 14.44 -42.69 -3.47
CA PRO A 84 13.40 -42.79 -4.49
C PRO A 84 13.31 -41.52 -5.34
N THR A 85 13.23 -41.65 -6.65
CA THR A 85 13.13 -40.50 -7.57
C THR A 85 11.70 -40.13 -7.92
N ALA A 86 10.76 -41.05 -7.68
CA ALA A 86 9.32 -40.84 -7.89
C ALA A 86 8.55 -41.56 -6.77
N LEU A 87 7.98 -40.81 -5.86
CA LEU A 87 7.12 -41.31 -4.79
C LEU A 87 5.83 -40.48 -4.78
N ASP A 88 4.71 -41.18 -4.86
CA ASP A 88 3.40 -40.53 -4.80
C ASP A 88 3.19 -39.87 -3.41
N PRO A 89 2.72 -38.63 -3.32
CA PRO A 89 2.43 -37.98 -2.05
C PRO A 89 1.43 -38.75 -1.15
N SER A 90 0.55 -39.54 -1.74
CA SER A 90 -0.42 -40.39 -0.99
C SER A 90 0.18 -41.71 -0.49
N ASP A 91 1.40 -42.08 -0.91
CA ASP A 91 2.11 -43.26 -0.41
C ASP A 91 2.78 -42.94 0.95
N TYR A 92 2.01 -43.00 2.01
CA TYR A 92 2.50 -42.75 3.37
C TYR A 92 3.49 -43.83 3.85
N ALA A 93 3.37 -45.09 3.38
CA ALA A 93 4.30 -46.14 3.74
C ALA A 93 5.69 -45.91 3.09
N GLY A 94 5.70 -45.53 1.81
CA GLY A 94 6.92 -45.12 1.12
C GLY A 94 7.55 -43.87 1.75
N ARG A 95 6.74 -42.89 2.14
CA ARG A 95 7.19 -41.70 2.89
C ARG A 95 7.90 -42.10 4.19
N ASP A 96 7.29 -42.95 5.00
CA ASP A 96 7.82 -43.38 6.29
C ASP A 96 9.12 -44.17 6.12
N ALA A 97 9.26 -44.94 5.01
CA ALA A 97 10.49 -45.61 4.64
C ALA A 97 11.62 -44.63 4.30
N VAL A 98 11.32 -43.56 3.55
CA VAL A 98 12.29 -42.47 3.25
C VAL A 98 12.70 -41.74 4.54
N ILE A 99 11.76 -41.46 5.45
CA ILE A 99 12.06 -40.84 6.75
C ILE A 99 13.02 -41.71 7.58
N ALA A 100 12.94 -43.01 7.47
CA ALA A 100 13.81 -43.95 8.19
C ALA A 100 15.18 -44.14 7.54
N ASP A 101 15.39 -43.71 6.29
CA ASP A 101 16.66 -43.85 5.59
C ASP A 101 17.56 -42.62 5.90
N PRO A 102 18.74 -42.83 6.55
CA PRO A 102 19.64 -41.74 6.89
C PRO A 102 20.31 -41.06 5.69
N ASN A 103 20.24 -41.65 4.51
CA ASN A 103 20.80 -41.08 3.27
C ASN A 103 19.80 -40.19 2.51
N CYS A 104 18.52 -40.17 2.96
CA CYS A 104 17.45 -39.44 2.29
C CYS A 104 16.81 -38.41 3.23
N TYR A 105 16.42 -37.28 2.67
CA TYR A 105 15.72 -36.23 3.42
C TYR A 105 14.46 -35.80 2.68
N ILE A 106 13.36 -35.64 3.43
CA ILE A 106 12.15 -34.93 3.02
C ILE A 106 11.73 -33.98 4.12
N LEU A 107 11.16 -32.83 3.76
CA LEU A 107 10.76 -31.82 4.74
C LEU A 107 9.67 -32.32 5.71
N ASN A 108 8.93 -33.37 5.36
CA ASN A 108 7.99 -34.03 6.28
C ASN A 108 8.66 -34.57 7.56
N GLN A 109 9.98 -34.76 7.61
CA GLN A 109 10.70 -35.08 8.85
C GLN A 109 10.61 -33.94 9.86
N ALA A 110 10.76 -32.69 9.40
CA ALA A 110 10.71 -31.48 10.24
C ALA A 110 9.30 -30.90 10.38
N ALA A 111 8.44 -31.06 9.35
CA ALA A 111 7.09 -30.53 9.29
C ALA A 111 6.10 -31.61 8.76
N PRO A 112 5.80 -32.67 9.55
CA PRO A 112 4.95 -33.77 9.09
C PRO A 112 3.52 -33.36 8.78
N GLY A 113 3.01 -32.31 9.43
CA GLY A 113 1.68 -31.73 9.23
C GLY A 113 1.64 -30.53 8.30
N GLY A 114 2.75 -30.19 7.66
CA GLY A 114 2.89 -28.89 6.98
C GLY A 114 3.14 -27.75 7.94
N TYR A 115 3.11 -26.52 7.43
CA TYR A 115 3.31 -25.32 8.24
C TYR A 115 2.70 -24.07 7.58
N THR A 116 2.43 -23.05 8.39
CA THR A 116 2.05 -21.72 7.91
C THR A 116 3.11 -20.72 8.37
N PRO A 117 3.87 -20.11 7.44
CA PRO A 117 4.80 -19.05 7.79
C PRO A 117 4.06 -17.87 8.44
N ARG A 118 4.75 -17.19 9.37
CA ARG A 118 4.30 -15.91 9.94
C ARG A 118 5.20 -14.82 9.40
N PHE A 119 4.60 -13.74 8.89
CA PHE A 119 5.30 -12.58 8.38
C PHE A 119 5.33 -11.53 9.49
N ILE A 120 6.53 -11.26 10.00
CA ILE A 120 6.75 -10.26 11.02
C ILE A 120 7.30 -9.01 10.37
N GLY A 121 6.83 -7.85 10.82
CA GLY A 121 7.34 -6.56 10.38
C GLY A 121 7.49 -5.60 11.55
N ASN A 122 8.59 -4.86 11.56
CA ASN A 122 8.73 -3.64 12.36
C ASN A 122 8.72 -2.46 11.40
N ILE A 123 7.81 -1.53 11.61
CA ILE A 123 7.67 -0.32 10.79
C ILE A 123 7.99 0.86 11.68
N THR A 124 9.07 1.58 11.34
CA THR A 124 9.44 2.85 11.99
C THR A 124 9.24 4.00 11.03
N ASP A 125 8.50 5.00 11.44
CA ASP A 125 8.31 6.25 10.69
C ASP A 125 8.73 7.44 11.55
N SER A 126 9.51 8.35 10.98
CA SER A 126 9.95 9.55 11.67
C SER A 126 10.05 10.73 10.72
N SER A 127 9.61 11.89 11.17
CA SER A 127 9.80 13.13 10.44
C SER A 127 10.16 14.29 11.35
N PHE A 128 10.88 15.23 10.80
CA PHE A 128 11.22 16.48 11.45
C PHE A 128 11.20 17.61 10.42
N THR A 129 10.50 18.68 10.75
CA THR A 129 10.43 19.91 9.97
C THR A 129 10.78 21.09 10.88
N MET A 130 11.59 22.00 10.36
CA MET A 130 11.85 23.29 10.99
C MET A 130 11.80 24.39 9.96
N GLY A 131 11.32 25.55 10.37
CA GLY A 131 11.20 26.68 9.47
C GLY A 131 11.10 28.03 10.18
N ARG A 132 11.08 29.04 9.36
CA ARG A 132 10.82 30.41 9.77
C ARG A 132 9.89 31.07 8.76
N SER A 133 8.80 31.62 9.28
CA SER A 133 7.86 32.43 8.53
C SER A 133 7.86 33.89 9.02
N GLY A 134 7.30 34.79 8.21
CA GLY A 134 7.16 36.18 8.57
C GLY A 134 6.89 37.08 7.38
N GLU A 135 7.03 38.37 7.58
CA GLU A 135 6.90 39.40 6.55
C GLU A 135 8.19 40.23 6.40
N ILE A 136 8.58 40.49 5.18
CA ILE A 136 9.73 41.35 4.88
C ILE A 136 9.35 42.82 5.14
N ALA A 137 9.89 43.38 6.22
CA ALA A 137 9.51 44.71 6.69
C ALA A 137 10.01 45.87 5.84
N ASN A 138 11.13 45.70 5.11
CA ASN A 138 11.81 46.83 4.45
C ASN A 138 12.37 46.48 3.07
N GLY A 139 12.64 47.48 2.26
CA GLY A 139 13.24 47.33 0.92
C GLY A 139 12.22 47.10 -0.19
N MET A 140 12.68 46.64 -1.34
CA MET A 140 11.86 46.47 -2.54
C MET A 140 10.81 45.35 -2.36
N MET A 141 11.04 44.42 -1.45
CA MET A 141 10.14 43.29 -1.14
C MET A 141 9.31 43.55 0.15
N ALA A 142 9.28 44.75 0.68
CA ALA A 142 8.47 45.03 1.88
C ALA A 142 6.99 44.63 1.68
N GLY A 143 6.39 44.01 2.69
CA GLY A 143 5.04 43.47 2.63
C GLY A 143 4.96 42.11 1.90
N THR A 144 6.08 41.45 1.64
CA THR A 144 6.11 40.08 1.12
C THR A 144 6.16 39.13 2.31
N ALA A 145 5.18 38.23 2.42
CA ALA A 145 5.23 37.10 3.33
C ALA A 145 6.26 36.07 2.81
N TYR A 146 6.94 35.43 3.74
CA TYR A 146 7.89 34.37 3.42
C TYR A 146 7.75 33.19 4.37
N ASP A 147 8.02 31.98 3.85
CA ASP A 147 8.32 30.79 4.62
C ASP A 147 9.60 30.14 4.07
N ILE A 148 10.53 29.84 4.98
CA ILE A 148 11.76 29.11 4.64
C ILE A 148 11.84 27.92 5.57
N SER A 149 11.80 26.72 4.99
CA SER A 149 11.73 25.50 5.77
C SER A 149 12.63 24.38 5.23
N GLY A 150 12.98 23.46 6.12
CA GLY A 150 13.66 22.23 5.78
C GLY A 150 13.03 21.06 6.51
N SER A 151 12.88 19.94 5.80
CA SER A 151 12.29 18.72 6.35
C SER A 151 13.17 17.51 6.07
N VAL A 152 13.13 16.55 6.99
CA VAL A 152 13.63 15.19 6.80
C VAL A 152 12.57 14.21 7.25
N GLY A 153 12.29 13.21 6.40
CA GLY A 153 11.38 12.11 6.73
C GLY A 153 12.05 10.77 6.42
N ARG A 154 11.91 9.81 7.31
CA ARG A 154 12.46 8.47 7.17
C ARG A 154 11.40 7.45 7.54
N ASN A 155 11.16 6.52 6.62
CA ASN A 155 10.37 5.31 6.86
C ASN A 155 11.28 4.09 6.70
N GLU A 156 11.23 3.17 7.64
CA GLU A 156 11.89 1.88 7.58
C GLU A 156 10.90 0.78 7.83
N ALA A 157 10.88 -0.20 6.94
CA ALA A 157 10.13 -1.44 7.08
C ALA A 157 11.13 -2.59 7.16
N THR A 158 11.27 -3.19 8.33
CA THR A 158 12.09 -4.38 8.57
C THR A 158 11.22 -5.62 8.53
N PHE A 159 11.67 -6.65 7.85
CA PHE A 159 10.91 -7.87 7.60
C PHE A 159 11.57 -9.09 8.22
N GLY A 160 10.74 -9.99 8.73
CA GLY A 160 11.15 -11.29 9.23
C GLY A 160 10.12 -12.37 8.92
N LEU A 161 10.53 -13.60 9.04
CA LEU A 161 9.64 -14.76 8.95
C LEU A 161 9.85 -15.67 10.14
N ASN A 162 8.75 -16.08 10.76
CA ASN A 162 8.74 -17.14 11.75
C ASN A 162 8.03 -18.38 11.22
N ASN A 163 8.30 -19.53 11.83
CA ASN A 163 7.66 -20.80 11.52
C ASN A 163 7.77 -21.21 10.03
N THR A 164 8.93 -21.01 9.44
CA THR A 164 9.21 -21.39 8.04
C THR A 164 10.51 -22.18 7.92
N PHE A 165 11.01 -22.35 6.71
CA PHE A 165 12.26 -23.02 6.36
C PHE A 165 12.89 -22.35 5.15
N ASN A 166 14.21 -22.51 4.99
CA ASN A 166 14.86 -22.49 3.69
C ASN A 166 14.96 -23.94 3.19
N PRO A 167 14.04 -24.39 2.32
CA PRO A 167 13.97 -25.81 1.94
C PRO A 167 15.28 -26.35 1.35
N SER A 168 16.03 -25.51 0.65
CA SER A 168 17.31 -25.89 0.03
C SER A 168 18.42 -26.19 1.05
N MET A 169 18.29 -25.77 2.30
CA MET A 169 19.22 -26.09 3.38
C MET A 169 18.92 -27.44 4.05
N GLY A 170 17.74 -28.01 3.75
CA GLY A 170 17.34 -29.31 4.30
C GLY A 170 17.25 -29.32 5.83
N PRO A 171 17.87 -30.33 6.50
CA PRO A 171 17.79 -30.47 7.96
C PRO A 171 18.47 -29.34 8.73
N ASP A 172 19.38 -28.58 8.12
CA ASP A 172 20.13 -27.49 8.74
C ASP A 172 19.40 -26.14 8.64
N SER A 173 18.18 -26.13 8.10
CA SER A 173 17.40 -24.90 7.96
C SER A 173 16.97 -24.35 9.31
N PRO A 174 17.22 -23.04 9.60
CA PRO A 174 16.51 -22.33 10.67
C PRO A 174 14.98 -22.35 10.45
N ARG A 175 14.25 -21.92 11.50
CA ARG A 175 12.78 -21.78 11.46
C ARG A 175 12.33 -20.32 11.42
N ASP A 176 13.18 -19.43 11.86
CA ASP A 176 12.94 -18.00 11.98
C ASP A 176 14.06 -17.27 11.25
N PHE A 177 13.74 -16.19 10.54
CA PHE A 177 14.64 -15.50 9.63
C PHE A 177 14.49 -13.99 9.71
N GLU A 178 15.61 -13.27 9.68
CA GLU A 178 15.68 -11.84 9.39
C GLU A 178 15.86 -11.68 7.87
N THR A 179 14.85 -11.14 7.20
CA THR A 179 14.83 -11.11 5.72
C THR A 179 15.34 -9.80 5.13
N GLY A 180 15.57 -8.78 5.97
CA GLY A 180 16.09 -7.47 5.57
C GLY A 180 15.09 -6.34 5.67
N SER A 181 15.48 -5.16 5.17
CA SER A 181 14.66 -3.95 5.32
C SER A 181 14.59 -3.12 4.04
N TYR A 182 13.49 -2.37 3.89
CA TYR A 182 13.42 -1.21 3.00
C TYR A 182 13.50 0.07 3.83
N ILE A 183 14.28 1.03 3.36
CA ILE A 183 14.34 2.37 3.96
C ILE A 183 14.03 3.39 2.87
N GLN A 184 13.08 4.28 3.13
CA GLN A 184 12.82 5.46 2.34
C GLN A 184 13.20 6.71 3.14
N LEU A 185 14.08 7.53 2.59
CA LEU A 185 14.52 8.79 3.17
C LEU A 185 14.19 9.92 2.21
N ALA A 186 13.54 10.97 2.70
CA ALA A 186 13.28 12.20 1.96
C ALA A 186 13.84 13.39 2.72
N LYS A 187 14.47 14.30 2.01
CA LYS A 187 14.92 15.61 2.51
C LYS A 187 14.38 16.68 1.59
N THR A 188 13.83 17.74 2.16
CA THR A 188 13.31 18.88 1.39
C THR A 188 13.85 20.20 1.96
N PHE A 189 13.97 21.17 1.09
CA PHE A 189 14.21 22.55 1.44
C PHE A 189 13.31 23.43 0.58
N ASN A 190 12.53 24.31 1.23
CA ASN A 190 11.56 25.17 0.58
C ASN A 190 11.84 26.64 0.88
N VAL A 191 11.58 27.48 -0.11
CA VAL A 191 11.49 28.94 0.03
C VAL A 191 10.23 29.39 -0.68
N ASP A 192 9.26 29.83 0.08
CA ASP A 192 7.94 30.24 -0.40
C ASP A 192 7.72 31.72 -0.09
N LEU A 193 7.28 32.45 -1.08
CA LEU A 193 7.08 33.90 -1.02
C LEU A 193 5.69 34.23 -1.55
N SER A 194 4.97 35.12 -0.86
CA SER A 194 3.69 35.62 -1.35
C SER A 194 3.49 37.09 -1.06
N LYS A 195 2.76 37.77 -1.93
CA LYS A 195 2.47 39.20 -1.77
C LYS A 195 1.12 39.57 -2.38
N GLU A 196 0.39 40.39 -1.63
CA GLU A 196 -0.87 40.99 -2.07
C GLU A 196 -0.60 42.32 -2.81
N TYR A 197 -1.26 42.48 -3.96
CA TYR A 197 -1.25 43.72 -4.77
C TYR A 197 -2.70 44.13 -5.06
N GLY A 198 -3.36 44.73 -4.07
CA GLY A 198 -4.79 45.05 -4.16
C GLY A 198 -5.64 43.76 -4.28
N SER A 199 -6.29 43.59 -5.43
CA SER A 199 -7.13 42.41 -5.69
C SER A 199 -6.32 41.20 -6.22
N THR A 200 -5.00 41.32 -6.36
CA THR A 200 -4.14 40.26 -6.90
C THR A 200 -3.21 39.73 -5.82
N SER A 201 -3.21 38.42 -5.62
CA SER A 201 -2.23 37.68 -4.84
C SER A 201 -1.25 37.00 -5.76
N VAL A 202 0.03 37.11 -5.45
CA VAL A 202 1.11 36.44 -6.21
C VAL A 202 1.93 35.62 -5.24
N ALA A 203 2.06 34.29 -5.52
CA ALA A 203 2.95 33.41 -4.80
C ALA A 203 3.99 32.83 -5.75
N TYR A 204 5.19 32.64 -5.26
CA TYR A 204 6.27 32.01 -6.01
C TYR A 204 7.28 31.39 -5.06
N GLY A 205 7.95 30.33 -5.52
CA GLY A 205 8.85 29.63 -4.63
C GLY A 205 9.85 28.74 -5.34
N TYR A 206 10.69 28.17 -4.51
CA TYR A 206 11.72 27.21 -4.87
C TYR A 206 11.66 26.01 -3.92
N GLU A 207 11.76 24.81 -4.48
CA GLU A 207 11.90 23.57 -3.73
C GLU A 207 13.15 22.82 -4.19
N TRP A 208 13.91 22.29 -3.24
CA TRP A 208 14.90 21.26 -3.47
C TRP A 208 14.50 20.01 -2.69
N ARG A 209 14.62 18.83 -3.34
CA ARG A 209 14.31 17.55 -2.71
C ARG A 209 15.35 16.49 -3.07
N GLU A 210 15.69 15.65 -2.11
CA GLU A 210 16.44 14.43 -2.31
C GLU A 210 15.64 13.26 -1.72
N THR A 211 15.38 12.24 -2.54
CA THR A 211 14.76 10.99 -2.11
C THR A 211 15.75 9.85 -2.27
N THR A 212 15.83 8.98 -1.26
CA THR A 212 16.67 7.78 -1.27
C THR A 212 15.82 6.58 -0.91
N PHE A 213 15.88 5.53 -1.73
CA PHE A 213 15.36 4.21 -1.40
C PHE A 213 16.54 3.29 -1.15
N SER A 214 16.51 2.54 -0.03
CA SER A 214 17.57 1.58 0.30
C SER A 214 16.99 0.21 0.53
N VAL A 215 17.69 -0.80 0.05
CA VAL A 215 17.46 -2.21 0.33
C VAL A 215 18.60 -2.68 1.23
N ILE A 216 18.27 -3.20 2.40
CA ILE A 216 19.21 -3.76 3.36
C ILE A 216 19.11 -5.28 3.29
N SER A 217 20.24 -5.96 3.14
CA SER A 217 20.28 -7.42 3.07
C SER A 217 19.83 -8.08 4.37
N GLY A 218 19.15 -9.22 4.24
CA GLY A 218 18.83 -10.10 5.34
C GLY A 218 20.02 -10.98 5.76
N GLU A 219 19.79 -11.81 6.75
CA GLU A 219 20.77 -12.82 7.18
C GLU A 219 21.02 -13.87 6.07
N GLU A 220 22.19 -14.49 6.07
CA GLU A 220 22.63 -15.39 5.00
C GLU A 220 21.68 -16.57 4.78
N ALA A 221 21.15 -17.16 5.85
CA ALA A 221 20.22 -18.29 5.76
C ALA A 221 18.88 -17.93 5.08
N SER A 222 18.50 -16.65 5.10
CA SER A 222 17.22 -16.19 4.52
C SER A 222 17.22 -16.11 2.99
N TRP A 223 18.38 -16.05 2.33
CA TRP A 223 18.50 -15.88 0.86
C TRP A 223 19.43 -16.86 0.18
N LYS A 224 20.35 -17.50 0.90
CA LYS A 224 21.38 -18.35 0.32
C LYS A 224 20.81 -19.68 -0.19
N ALA A 225 21.28 -20.10 -1.36
CA ALA A 225 21.05 -21.45 -1.85
C ALA A 225 21.79 -22.48 -0.99
N GLY A 226 21.05 -23.42 -0.42
CA GLY A 226 21.59 -24.55 0.30
C GLY A 226 21.98 -25.71 -0.66
N PRO A 227 22.58 -26.80 -0.13
CA PRO A 227 23.10 -27.91 -0.93
C PRO A 227 22.03 -28.67 -1.73
N TYR A 228 20.77 -28.56 -1.32
CA TYR A 228 19.66 -29.27 -1.97
C TYR A 228 18.92 -28.43 -3.03
N ALA A 229 19.34 -27.18 -3.28
CA ALA A 229 18.78 -26.33 -4.33
C ALA A 229 18.86 -27.03 -5.71
N VAL A 230 20.01 -27.66 -6.02
CA VAL A 230 20.22 -28.39 -7.28
C VAL A 230 19.37 -29.66 -7.40
N GLN A 231 18.73 -30.09 -6.32
CA GLN A 231 17.79 -31.21 -6.28
C GLN A 231 16.32 -30.78 -6.34
N GLY A 232 16.06 -29.48 -6.58
CA GLY A 232 14.73 -28.93 -6.80
C GLY A 232 14.06 -28.30 -5.57
N PHE A 233 14.77 -28.16 -4.46
CA PHE A 233 14.26 -27.46 -3.29
C PHE A 233 14.35 -25.95 -3.46
N ASN A 234 13.28 -25.23 -3.10
CA ASN A 234 13.22 -23.78 -3.16
C ASN A 234 14.30 -23.13 -2.30
N VAL A 235 14.87 -22.04 -2.81
CA VAL A 235 15.94 -21.27 -2.17
C VAL A 235 15.36 -20.13 -1.34
N GLY A 236 16.00 -19.86 -0.21
CA GLY A 236 15.65 -18.79 0.70
C GLY A 236 14.50 -19.14 1.66
N SER A 237 14.25 -18.27 2.64
CA SER A 237 13.16 -18.41 3.59
C SER A 237 11.81 -18.47 2.86
N HIS A 238 11.08 -19.59 3.07
CA HIS A 238 9.92 -19.90 2.23
C HIS A 238 8.68 -19.12 2.67
N GLY A 239 8.23 -18.22 1.83
CA GLY A 239 7.20 -17.23 2.04
C GLY A 239 7.67 -15.89 1.49
N PHE A 240 8.71 -15.37 2.08
CA PHE A 240 9.39 -14.15 1.67
C PHE A 240 10.91 -14.36 1.85
N ALA A 241 11.59 -14.61 0.73
CA ALA A 241 13.03 -14.82 0.78
C ALA A 241 13.78 -13.52 1.12
N GLY A 242 14.83 -13.63 1.92
CA GLY A 242 15.63 -12.49 2.32
C GLY A 242 16.35 -11.81 1.15
N PHE A 243 16.62 -10.53 1.31
CA PHE A 243 17.38 -9.75 0.33
C PHE A 243 18.85 -10.16 0.38
N SER A 244 19.40 -10.55 -0.78
CA SER A 244 20.82 -10.86 -0.88
C SER A 244 21.67 -9.58 -0.85
N PRO A 245 22.97 -9.66 -0.48
CA PRO A 245 23.88 -8.51 -0.57
C PRO A 245 24.00 -7.91 -1.98
N ASP A 246 23.86 -8.73 -3.03
CA ASP A 246 23.88 -8.27 -4.43
C ASP A 246 22.61 -7.49 -4.82
N SER A 247 21.55 -7.62 -4.03
CA SER A 247 20.30 -6.87 -4.18
C SER A 247 20.27 -5.62 -3.31
N ALA A 248 21.16 -5.53 -2.33
CA ALA A 248 21.23 -4.41 -1.40
C ALA A 248 21.87 -3.18 -2.04
N GLY A 249 21.45 -2.01 -1.61
CA GLY A 249 21.98 -0.75 -2.11
C GLY A 249 21.15 0.45 -1.70
N ALA A 250 21.68 1.64 -1.95
CA ALA A 250 20.98 2.91 -1.76
C ALA A 250 20.89 3.66 -3.09
N PHE A 251 19.68 4.02 -3.48
CA PHE A 251 19.35 4.64 -4.77
C PHE A 251 18.75 6.01 -4.51
N SER A 252 19.49 7.06 -4.90
CA SER A 252 19.10 8.44 -4.61
C SER A 252 18.79 9.21 -5.89
N ARG A 253 17.80 10.11 -5.78
CA ARG A 253 17.46 11.08 -6.83
C ARG A 253 17.20 12.43 -6.20
N ARG A 254 17.71 13.48 -6.85
CA ARG A 254 17.47 14.87 -6.48
C ARG A 254 16.59 15.53 -7.52
N ASN A 255 15.78 16.47 -7.08
CA ASN A 255 15.09 17.41 -7.96
C ASN A 255 15.10 18.80 -7.36
N TYR A 256 14.91 19.77 -8.22
CA TYR A 256 14.54 21.11 -7.84
C TYR A 256 13.34 21.56 -8.65
N ALA A 257 12.54 22.41 -8.04
CA ALA A 257 11.37 23.00 -8.67
C ALA A 257 11.34 24.51 -8.45
N VAL A 258 10.76 25.21 -9.41
CA VAL A 258 10.35 26.60 -9.27
C VAL A 258 8.89 26.72 -9.68
N TYR A 259 8.15 27.55 -8.99
CA TYR A 259 6.75 27.78 -9.29
C TYR A 259 6.35 29.24 -9.15
N GLY A 260 5.27 29.61 -9.83
CA GLY A 260 4.56 30.87 -9.68
C GLY A 260 3.07 30.65 -9.76
N ASP A 261 2.32 31.33 -8.92
CA ASP A 261 0.88 31.33 -8.84
C ASP A 261 0.37 32.76 -8.76
N VAL A 262 -0.65 33.06 -9.51
CA VAL A 262 -1.34 34.35 -9.50
C VAL A 262 -2.83 34.11 -9.36
N SER A 263 -3.42 34.66 -8.31
CA SER A 263 -4.86 34.74 -8.16
C SER A 263 -5.31 36.19 -8.18
N ASN A 264 -6.45 36.46 -8.83
CA ASN A 264 -6.98 37.81 -8.98
C ASN A 264 -8.49 37.83 -8.79
N GLN A 265 -8.95 38.69 -7.88
CA GLN A 265 -10.38 39.03 -7.77
C GLN A 265 -10.72 40.02 -8.87
N VAL A 266 -11.16 39.50 -10.02
CA VAL A 266 -11.48 40.27 -11.24
C VAL A 266 -12.69 41.18 -11.04
N SER A 267 -13.68 40.69 -10.27
CA SER A 267 -14.84 41.44 -9.82
C SER A 267 -15.21 40.99 -8.40
N GLU A 268 -16.22 41.61 -7.79
CA GLU A 268 -16.72 41.18 -6.46
C GLU A 268 -17.12 39.69 -6.46
N ASP A 269 -17.56 39.16 -7.61
CA ASP A 269 -18.10 37.82 -7.74
C ASP A 269 -17.15 36.81 -8.39
N LEU A 270 -16.03 37.26 -8.99
CA LEU A 270 -15.18 36.37 -9.80
C LEU A 270 -13.71 36.38 -9.35
N LEU A 271 -13.26 35.27 -8.82
CA LEU A 271 -11.85 34.95 -8.60
C LEU A 271 -11.33 34.05 -9.72
N VAL A 272 -10.16 34.38 -10.27
CA VAL A 272 -9.42 33.54 -11.24
C VAL A 272 -8.02 33.27 -10.72
N GLN A 273 -7.50 32.08 -11.03
CA GLN A 273 -6.16 31.63 -10.63
C GLN A 273 -5.44 31.00 -11.81
N GLY A 274 -4.15 31.28 -11.93
CA GLY A 274 -3.25 30.61 -12.85
C GLY A 274 -1.93 30.29 -12.17
N ALA A 275 -1.47 29.03 -12.29
CA ALA A 275 -0.21 28.56 -11.73
C ALA A 275 0.62 27.86 -12.79
N LEU A 276 1.95 27.94 -12.63
CA LEU A 276 2.94 27.24 -13.44
C LEU A 276 4.03 26.71 -12.52
N ARG A 277 4.45 25.43 -12.75
CA ARG A 277 5.52 24.78 -12.00
C ARG A 277 6.44 24.05 -12.97
N TYR A 278 7.74 24.30 -12.85
CA TYR A 278 8.79 23.58 -13.55
C TYR A 278 9.59 22.75 -12.55
N GLU A 279 9.86 21.50 -12.89
CA GLU A 279 10.72 20.59 -12.10
C GLU A 279 11.79 19.97 -12.99
N ASN A 280 12.98 19.77 -12.41
CA ASN A 280 14.09 19.06 -13.06
C ASN A 280 14.71 18.06 -12.09
N TYR A 281 14.94 16.87 -12.58
CA TYR A 281 15.45 15.71 -11.84
C TYR A 281 16.87 15.35 -12.26
N SER A 282 17.68 14.93 -11.30
CA SER A 282 19.06 14.45 -11.56
C SER A 282 19.13 13.20 -12.45
N SER A 283 17.99 12.53 -12.69
CA SER A 283 17.85 11.43 -13.65
C SER A 283 17.73 11.89 -15.11
N GLY A 284 17.68 13.19 -15.37
CA GLY A 284 17.50 13.75 -16.70
C GLY A 284 16.04 13.97 -17.10
N LEU A 285 15.09 13.74 -16.20
CA LEU A 285 13.68 14.05 -16.42
C LEU A 285 13.41 15.52 -16.07
N ASP A 286 12.54 16.18 -16.81
CA ASP A 286 11.99 17.48 -16.47
C ASP A 286 10.51 17.56 -16.84
N THR A 287 9.78 18.47 -16.19
CA THR A 287 8.36 18.67 -16.43
C THR A 287 7.96 20.13 -16.22
N THR A 288 6.91 20.52 -16.94
CA THR A 288 6.24 21.81 -16.75
C THR A 288 4.75 21.58 -16.65
N ASN A 289 4.17 21.90 -15.51
CA ASN A 289 2.75 21.73 -15.24
C ASN A 289 2.09 23.07 -14.98
N TYR A 290 0.82 23.16 -15.33
CA TYR A 290 0.01 24.35 -15.11
C TYR A 290 -1.33 24.02 -14.46
N LYS A 291 -1.93 25.03 -13.85
CA LYS A 291 -3.32 25.01 -13.38
C LYS A 291 -4.00 26.33 -13.74
N LEU A 292 -5.22 26.23 -14.22
CA LEU A 292 -6.16 27.34 -14.37
C LEU A 292 -7.40 27.02 -13.54
N ALA A 293 -7.87 27.98 -12.74
CA ALA A 293 -9.06 27.78 -11.93
C ALA A 293 -9.86 29.08 -11.81
N PHE A 294 -11.15 28.93 -11.52
CA PHE A 294 -12.03 30.04 -11.20
C PHE A 294 -12.99 29.68 -10.09
N ASN A 295 -13.46 30.70 -9.38
CA ASN A 295 -14.60 30.64 -8.48
C ASN A 295 -15.50 31.84 -8.82
N TYR A 296 -16.76 31.58 -9.13
CA TYR A 296 -17.75 32.59 -9.52
C TYR A 296 -18.96 32.53 -8.61
N GLN A 297 -19.19 33.59 -7.85
CA GLN A 297 -20.37 33.78 -7.01
C GLN A 297 -21.56 34.14 -7.92
N LEU A 298 -22.45 33.17 -8.15
CA LEU A 298 -23.61 33.37 -9.04
C LEU A 298 -24.72 34.15 -8.33
N THR A 299 -24.93 33.87 -7.05
CA THR A 299 -25.83 34.58 -6.14
C THR A 299 -25.19 34.60 -4.75
N ASP A 300 -25.80 35.30 -3.77
CA ASP A 300 -25.29 35.31 -2.38
C ASP A 300 -25.15 33.89 -1.80
N ASP A 301 -25.95 32.95 -2.26
CA ASP A 301 -26.04 31.58 -1.74
C ASP A 301 -25.43 30.52 -2.66
N ILE A 302 -25.04 30.87 -3.90
CA ILE A 302 -24.58 29.88 -4.89
C ILE A 302 -23.29 30.34 -5.55
N ALA A 303 -22.26 29.50 -5.50
CA ALA A 303 -21.00 29.67 -6.22
C ALA A 303 -20.73 28.50 -7.18
N LEU A 304 -20.13 28.82 -8.32
CA LEU A 304 -19.61 27.86 -9.29
C LEU A 304 -18.08 27.86 -9.23
N ARG A 305 -17.47 26.69 -9.27
CA ARG A 305 -16.02 26.53 -9.32
C ARG A 305 -15.60 25.60 -10.43
N GLY A 306 -14.40 25.81 -10.97
CA GLY A 306 -13.87 24.90 -11.98
C GLY A 306 -12.36 25.02 -12.07
N SER A 307 -11.71 23.95 -12.50
CA SER A 307 -10.29 23.93 -12.74
C SER A 307 -9.91 23.00 -13.88
N HIS A 308 -8.78 23.35 -14.54
CA HIS A 308 -8.09 22.50 -15.48
C HIS A 308 -6.62 22.53 -15.14
N SER A 309 -5.98 21.34 -15.02
CA SER A 309 -4.57 21.24 -14.67
C SER A 309 -3.90 20.05 -15.33
N THR A 310 -2.59 20.15 -15.51
CA THR A 310 -1.73 19.02 -15.80
C THR A 310 -0.98 18.58 -14.54
N GLY A 311 -0.62 17.31 -14.47
CA GLY A 311 0.14 16.72 -13.38
C GLY A 311 1.23 15.80 -13.89
N PHE A 312 2.12 15.40 -13.00
CA PHE A 312 3.27 14.58 -13.31
C PHE A 312 3.70 13.78 -12.10
N ARG A 313 4.06 12.52 -12.31
CA ARG A 313 4.66 11.68 -11.27
C ARG A 313 5.91 10.98 -11.80
N ALA A 314 7.08 11.38 -11.33
CA ALA A 314 8.32 10.68 -11.64
C ALA A 314 8.32 9.26 -11.02
N PRO A 315 8.86 8.23 -11.69
CA PRO A 315 9.04 6.90 -11.13
C PRO A 315 9.73 6.98 -9.78
N THR A 316 9.23 6.28 -8.77
CA THR A 316 9.91 6.26 -7.46
C THR A 316 11.20 5.44 -7.54
N GLN A 317 12.16 5.71 -6.64
CA GLN A 317 13.37 4.90 -6.56
C GLN A 317 13.06 3.46 -6.16
N GLY A 318 11.97 3.22 -5.40
CA GLY A 318 11.46 1.89 -5.10
C GLY A 318 10.98 1.15 -6.35
N GLN A 319 10.13 1.77 -7.17
CA GLN A 319 9.66 1.16 -8.43
C GLN A 319 10.80 0.81 -9.38
N ALA A 320 11.81 1.66 -9.46
CA ALA A 320 12.95 1.46 -10.34
C ALA A 320 13.95 0.39 -9.86
N ASN A 321 14.04 0.13 -8.54
CA ASN A 321 15.15 -0.63 -7.98
C ASN A 321 14.74 -1.76 -7.00
N VAL A 322 13.44 -1.94 -6.73
CA VAL A 322 12.98 -2.95 -5.78
C VAL A 322 13.40 -4.36 -6.21
N VAL A 323 13.84 -5.14 -5.24
CA VAL A 323 14.05 -6.59 -5.36
C VAL A 323 13.26 -7.27 -4.25
N ASN A 324 12.45 -8.24 -4.62
CA ASN A 324 11.62 -8.99 -3.69
C ASN A 324 11.39 -10.40 -4.23
N THR A 325 11.40 -11.40 -3.37
CA THR A 325 11.03 -12.77 -3.74
C THR A 325 9.99 -13.27 -2.75
N GLN A 326 8.81 -13.56 -3.23
CA GLN A 326 7.72 -14.05 -2.38
C GLN A 326 7.00 -15.23 -3.01
N THR A 327 6.30 -15.99 -2.16
CA THR A 327 5.37 -16.99 -2.64
C THR A 327 4.09 -16.31 -3.11
N THR A 328 3.71 -16.59 -4.33
CA THR A 328 2.48 -16.09 -4.94
C THR A 328 1.71 -17.21 -5.63
N LEU A 329 0.51 -16.91 -6.08
CA LEU A 329 -0.34 -17.82 -6.81
C LEU A 329 -0.25 -17.49 -8.31
N VAL A 330 0.12 -18.49 -9.12
CA VAL A 330 0.15 -18.39 -10.58
C VAL A 330 -0.57 -19.61 -11.14
N ASP A 331 -1.59 -19.40 -11.98
CA ASP A 331 -2.42 -20.46 -12.58
C ASP A 331 -2.92 -21.51 -11.57
N GLY A 332 -3.31 -21.05 -10.37
CA GLY A 332 -3.78 -21.92 -9.30
C GLY A 332 -2.72 -22.72 -8.57
N GLN A 333 -1.45 -22.47 -8.85
CA GLN A 333 -0.31 -23.09 -8.20
C GLN A 333 0.48 -22.06 -7.38
N LEU A 334 0.83 -22.44 -6.13
CA LEU A 334 1.73 -21.63 -5.32
C LEU A 334 3.17 -21.76 -5.85
N THR A 335 3.76 -20.67 -6.28
CA THR A 335 5.12 -20.59 -6.83
C THR A 335 5.93 -19.48 -6.17
N GLN A 336 7.25 -19.46 -6.41
CA GLN A 336 8.08 -18.31 -6.06
C GLN A 336 8.18 -17.38 -7.26
N ALA A 337 7.73 -16.14 -7.07
CA ALA A 337 7.90 -15.06 -8.04
C ALA A 337 8.91 -14.04 -7.50
N GLN A 338 9.73 -13.51 -8.38
CA GLN A 338 10.72 -12.51 -8.06
C GLN A 338 10.41 -11.20 -8.75
N THR A 339 10.20 -10.13 -7.95
CA THR A 339 10.18 -8.76 -8.45
C THR A 339 11.61 -8.28 -8.64
N LEU A 340 11.92 -7.79 -9.83
CA LEU A 340 13.24 -7.30 -10.19
C LEU A 340 13.14 -5.91 -10.83
N PRO A 341 14.19 -5.08 -10.75
CA PRO A 341 14.30 -3.90 -11.58
C PRO A 341 14.18 -4.25 -13.07
N GLY A 342 13.28 -3.58 -13.80
CA GLY A 342 13.01 -3.89 -15.20
C GLY A 342 14.26 -3.90 -16.09
N PHE A 343 15.19 -2.96 -15.85
CA PHE A 343 16.46 -2.90 -16.61
C PHE A 343 17.33 -4.19 -16.44
N LYS A 344 17.21 -4.91 -15.33
CA LYS A 344 17.89 -6.19 -15.12
C LYS A 344 17.24 -7.34 -15.90
N LEU A 345 16.04 -7.13 -16.42
CA LEU A 345 15.30 -8.04 -17.29
C LEU A 345 15.36 -7.63 -18.76
N GLY A 346 16.04 -6.51 -19.06
CA GLY A 346 16.13 -5.95 -20.41
C GLY A 346 14.90 -5.15 -20.82
N ALA A 347 14.07 -4.72 -19.88
CA ALA A 347 12.96 -3.81 -20.12
C ALA A 347 13.46 -2.35 -20.25
N ASP A 348 12.63 -1.51 -20.86
CA ASP A 348 12.88 -0.09 -21.00
C ASP A 348 12.92 0.61 -19.64
N GLN A 349 13.59 1.77 -19.60
CA GLN A 349 13.62 2.61 -18.40
C GLN A 349 12.24 3.20 -18.15
N LEU A 350 11.81 3.20 -16.89
CA LEU A 350 10.55 3.82 -16.49
C LEU A 350 10.50 5.29 -16.89
N GLN A 351 9.39 5.66 -17.52
CA GLN A 351 9.04 7.02 -17.86
C GLN A 351 8.12 7.63 -16.78
N PRO A 352 8.02 8.96 -16.71
CA PRO A 352 7.03 9.60 -15.85
C PRO A 352 5.61 9.22 -16.26
N GLU A 353 4.71 9.20 -15.28
CA GLU A 353 3.28 9.28 -15.52
C GLU A 353 2.89 10.75 -15.70
N GLU A 354 2.07 11.04 -16.68
CA GLU A 354 1.54 12.38 -16.93
C GLU A 354 0.02 12.36 -16.74
N SER A 355 -0.54 13.47 -16.25
CA SER A 355 -1.99 13.53 -16.05
C SER A 355 -2.57 14.85 -16.54
N THR A 356 -3.81 14.78 -17.00
CA THR A 356 -4.68 15.91 -17.29
C THR A 356 -5.94 15.78 -16.45
N SER A 357 -6.27 16.85 -15.71
CA SER A 357 -7.42 16.86 -14.82
C SER A 357 -8.34 18.02 -15.15
N PHE A 358 -9.65 17.75 -15.19
CA PHE A 358 -10.70 18.74 -15.28
C PHE A 358 -11.70 18.56 -14.14
N ALA A 359 -12.12 19.64 -13.48
CA ALA A 359 -13.14 19.59 -12.45
C ALA A 359 -14.09 20.80 -12.57
N MET A 360 -15.37 20.55 -12.31
CA MET A 360 -16.39 21.58 -12.16
C MET A 360 -17.32 21.27 -10.99
N GLY A 361 -17.67 22.28 -10.22
CA GLY A 361 -18.50 22.12 -9.04
C GLY A 361 -19.40 23.30 -8.75
N ILE A 362 -20.36 23.04 -7.90
CA ILE A 362 -21.29 24.00 -7.32
C ILE A 362 -21.20 23.93 -5.81
N VAL A 363 -21.20 25.09 -5.18
CA VAL A 363 -21.35 25.26 -3.72
C VAL A 363 -22.62 26.04 -3.49
N ALA A 364 -23.50 25.56 -2.61
CA ALA A 364 -24.77 26.22 -2.32
C ALA A 364 -25.10 26.20 -0.83
N THR A 365 -25.56 27.33 -0.31
CA THR A 365 -26.13 27.47 1.03
C THR A 365 -27.65 27.56 0.89
N LEU A 366 -28.36 26.50 1.28
CA LEU A 366 -29.81 26.37 1.12
C LEU A 366 -30.48 26.43 2.50
N GLY A 367 -30.64 27.64 3.03
CA GLY A 367 -31.07 27.86 4.40
C GLY A 367 -29.96 27.42 5.38
N ASP A 368 -30.23 26.39 6.20
CA ASP A 368 -29.25 25.83 7.15
C ASP A 368 -28.48 24.65 6.56
N VAL A 369 -28.64 24.33 5.29
CA VAL A 369 -27.94 23.25 4.59
C VAL A 369 -26.83 23.82 3.71
N GLU A 370 -25.60 23.35 3.92
CA GLU A 370 -24.48 23.59 3.00
C GLU A 370 -24.34 22.39 2.07
N LEU A 371 -24.26 22.64 0.76
CA LEU A 371 -24.15 21.62 -0.28
C LEU A 371 -22.96 21.90 -1.18
N THR A 372 -22.16 20.88 -1.45
CA THR A 372 -21.20 20.88 -2.56
C THR A 372 -21.48 19.72 -3.50
N ALA A 373 -21.32 19.95 -4.80
CA ALA A 373 -21.36 18.91 -5.81
C ALA A 373 -20.26 19.19 -6.84
N ASP A 374 -19.33 18.25 -7.00
CA ASP A 374 -18.17 18.38 -7.87
C ASP A 374 -18.07 17.19 -8.81
N TRP A 375 -18.03 17.45 -10.08
CA TRP A 375 -17.71 16.48 -11.11
C TRP A 375 -16.25 16.63 -11.52
N PHE A 376 -15.56 15.52 -11.76
CA PHE A 376 -14.17 15.47 -12.20
C PHE A 376 -13.96 14.42 -13.30
N ASN A 377 -12.92 14.67 -14.10
CA ASN A 377 -12.34 13.72 -15.04
C ASN A 377 -10.82 13.85 -14.97
N ILE A 378 -10.13 12.71 -14.83
CA ILE A 378 -8.68 12.62 -14.69
C ILE A 378 -8.18 11.56 -15.66
N GLU A 379 -7.40 11.97 -16.63
CA GLU A 379 -6.65 11.09 -17.53
C GLU A 379 -5.22 10.94 -16.98
N VAL A 380 -4.70 9.72 -16.95
CA VAL A 380 -3.30 9.45 -16.58
C VAL A 380 -2.68 8.57 -17.64
N ASP A 381 -1.69 9.12 -18.32
CA ASP A 381 -0.92 8.44 -19.34
C ASP A 381 0.31 7.76 -18.75
N ASP A 382 0.80 6.73 -19.44
CA ASP A 382 2.03 5.99 -19.10
C ASP A 382 2.05 5.48 -17.64
N ARG A 383 0.92 4.92 -17.15
CA ARG A 383 0.80 4.40 -15.78
C ARG A 383 1.86 3.34 -15.48
N ILE A 384 2.58 3.55 -14.36
CA ILE A 384 3.56 2.60 -13.86
C ILE A 384 2.86 1.53 -13.04
N ALA A 385 2.87 0.31 -13.55
CA ALA A 385 2.30 -0.86 -12.88
C ALA A 385 3.32 -1.98 -12.75
N LEU A 386 3.09 -2.86 -11.77
CA LEU A 386 3.79 -4.13 -11.66
C LEU A 386 3.19 -5.10 -12.69
N THR A 387 4.01 -5.69 -13.55
CA THR A 387 3.54 -6.68 -14.53
C THR A 387 2.88 -7.88 -13.84
N SER A 388 2.12 -8.66 -14.58
CA SER A 388 1.71 -9.99 -14.12
C SER A 388 2.92 -10.91 -13.97
N ASN A 389 2.82 -11.91 -13.08
CA ASN A 389 3.86 -12.91 -12.92
C ASN A 389 3.94 -13.78 -14.17
N ALA A 390 5.15 -14.00 -14.67
CA ALA A 390 5.38 -14.83 -15.84
C ALA A 390 6.73 -15.57 -15.76
N ALA A 391 6.80 -16.74 -16.38
CA ALA A 391 8.06 -17.46 -16.54
C ALA A 391 9.04 -16.63 -17.38
N PRO A 392 10.28 -16.41 -16.90
CA PRO A 392 11.23 -15.57 -17.62
C PRO A 392 11.61 -16.20 -18.97
N THR A 393 11.59 -15.39 -20.02
CA THR A 393 12.05 -15.78 -21.36
C THR A 393 13.55 -16.08 -21.36
N ALA A 394 14.06 -16.74 -22.39
CA ALA A 394 15.49 -17.00 -22.54
C ALA A 394 16.32 -15.71 -22.58
N ALA A 395 15.78 -14.63 -23.18
CA ALA A 395 16.41 -13.31 -23.21
C ALA A 395 16.47 -12.67 -21.81
N GLN A 396 15.39 -12.75 -21.06
CA GLN A 396 15.35 -12.26 -19.67
C GLN A 396 16.30 -13.03 -18.75
N ARG A 397 16.39 -14.37 -18.87
CA ARG A 397 17.37 -15.18 -18.13
C ARG A 397 18.80 -14.77 -18.45
N ALA A 398 19.12 -14.52 -19.73
CA ALA A 398 20.43 -14.03 -20.14
C ALA A 398 20.71 -12.64 -19.56
N ALA A 399 19.73 -11.74 -19.57
CA ALA A 399 19.85 -10.41 -18.97
C ALA A 399 20.07 -10.47 -17.46
N MET A 400 19.31 -11.29 -16.73
CA MET A 400 19.47 -11.52 -15.28
C MET A 400 20.87 -12.05 -14.97
N THR A 401 21.36 -13.04 -15.73
CA THR A 401 22.71 -13.59 -15.56
C THR A 401 23.78 -12.52 -15.79
N ALA A 402 23.63 -11.72 -16.86
CA ALA A 402 24.55 -10.62 -17.15
C ALA A 402 24.52 -9.50 -16.08
N ALA A 403 23.35 -9.29 -15.44
CA ALA A 403 23.16 -8.34 -14.36
C ALA A 403 23.62 -8.89 -12.98
N GLY A 404 24.14 -10.11 -12.93
CA GLY A 404 24.65 -10.73 -11.68
C GLY A 404 23.55 -11.16 -10.72
N ILE A 405 22.33 -11.44 -11.18
CA ILE A 405 21.26 -11.94 -10.32
C ILE A 405 21.61 -13.36 -9.85
N PRO A 406 21.69 -13.60 -8.52
CA PRO A 406 21.98 -14.93 -7.99
C PRO A 406 20.90 -15.94 -8.38
N ASN A 407 21.34 -17.14 -8.74
CA ASN A 407 20.47 -18.28 -9.07
C ASN A 407 19.43 -17.96 -10.18
N ALA A 408 19.79 -17.13 -11.15
CA ALA A 408 18.89 -16.72 -12.25
C ALA A 408 18.25 -17.91 -12.99
N GLU A 409 18.95 -19.04 -13.03
CA GLU A 409 18.47 -20.29 -13.65
C GLU A 409 17.36 -20.99 -12.84
N LEU A 410 17.26 -20.71 -11.53
CA LEU A 410 16.29 -21.34 -10.62
C LEU A 410 15.03 -20.49 -10.43
N ILE A 411 15.01 -19.25 -10.95
CA ILE A 411 13.86 -18.35 -10.82
C ILE A 411 12.71 -18.88 -11.69
N GLY A 412 11.58 -19.23 -11.07
CA GLY A 412 10.40 -19.77 -11.75
C GLY A 412 9.60 -18.67 -12.46
N GLU A 413 9.28 -17.60 -11.75
CA GLU A 413 8.44 -16.49 -12.20
C GLU A 413 9.12 -15.16 -11.92
N VAL A 414 8.88 -14.17 -12.78
CA VAL A 414 9.34 -12.79 -12.60
C VAL A 414 8.23 -11.80 -12.85
N ASN A 415 8.32 -10.66 -12.18
CA ASN A 415 7.58 -9.45 -12.50
C ASN A 415 8.49 -8.21 -12.32
N TYR A 416 8.06 -7.08 -12.85
CA TYR A 416 8.80 -5.82 -12.78
C TYR A 416 7.86 -4.63 -13.00
N PHE A 417 8.27 -3.45 -12.55
CA PHE A 417 7.54 -2.23 -12.84
C PHE A 417 7.82 -1.76 -14.28
N THR A 418 6.76 -1.37 -14.98
CA THR A 418 6.82 -0.83 -16.35
C THR A 418 5.68 0.17 -16.56
N ASN A 419 5.83 1.06 -17.54
CA ASN A 419 4.72 1.84 -18.08
C ASN A 419 3.96 0.93 -19.05
N ASP A 420 2.68 0.64 -18.81
CA ASP A 420 1.96 -0.39 -19.55
C ASP A 420 0.58 0.03 -20.08
N PHE A 421 -0.08 1.01 -19.47
CA PHE A 421 -1.43 1.41 -19.83
C PHE A 421 -1.75 2.84 -19.41
N ASN A 422 -2.84 3.38 -19.96
CA ASN A 422 -3.43 4.64 -19.55
C ASN A 422 -4.70 4.38 -18.73
N THR A 423 -5.13 5.36 -17.94
CA THR A 423 -6.42 5.30 -17.25
C THR A 423 -7.18 6.59 -17.42
N GLU A 424 -8.49 6.48 -17.53
CA GLU A 424 -9.43 7.59 -17.40
C GLU A 424 -10.31 7.34 -16.18
N THR A 425 -10.36 8.30 -15.28
CA THR A 425 -11.19 8.23 -14.06
C THR A 425 -12.13 9.42 -14.06
N SER A 426 -13.43 9.16 -14.06
CA SER A 426 -14.45 10.20 -13.91
C SER A 426 -15.30 9.97 -12.67
N GLY A 427 -15.83 11.04 -12.09
CA GLY A 427 -16.64 10.89 -10.90
C GLY A 427 -17.44 12.12 -10.51
N LEU A 428 -18.27 11.92 -9.49
CA LEU A 428 -19.13 12.94 -8.90
C LEU A 428 -19.07 12.80 -7.37
N ASP A 429 -18.67 13.88 -6.69
CA ASP A 429 -18.70 14.01 -5.24
C ASP A 429 -19.84 14.95 -4.82
N ILE A 430 -20.68 14.50 -3.91
CA ILE A 430 -21.74 15.33 -3.30
C ILE A 430 -21.57 15.28 -1.79
N VAL A 431 -21.50 16.45 -1.15
CA VAL A 431 -21.46 16.56 0.31
C VAL A 431 -22.53 17.56 0.75
N ALA A 432 -23.33 17.15 1.72
CA ALA A 432 -24.32 18.01 2.37
C ALA A 432 -24.11 17.99 3.88
N THR A 433 -24.11 19.17 4.50
CA THR A 433 -24.01 19.33 5.97
C THR A 433 -25.19 20.15 6.48
N TYR A 434 -25.66 19.81 7.67
CA TYR A 434 -26.78 20.47 8.32
C TYR A 434 -26.57 20.49 9.83
N SER A 435 -26.48 21.67 10.40
CA SER A 435 -26.36 21.86 11.86
C SER A 435 -27.70 22.31 12.44
N THR A 436 -28.13 21.66 13.51
CA THR A 436 -29.42 21.96 14.18
C THR A 436 -29.36 21.59 15.64
N ASN A 437 -30.47 21.85 16.37
CA ASN A 437 -30.63 21.43 17.76
C ASN A 437 -31.70 20.34 17.84
N LEU A 438 -31.29 19.12 18.08
CA LEU A 438 -32.18 17.96 18.28
C LEU A 438 -31.88 17.30 19.62
N MET A 439 -32.83 16.55 20.16
CA MET A 439 -32.68 15.76 21.40
C MET A 439 -32.12 16.55 22.62
N GLY A 440 -32.29 17.87 22.62
CA GLY A 440 -31.82 18.73 23.71
C GLY A 440 -30.34 19.09 23.68
N GLY A 441 -29.67 18.88 22.54
CA GLY A 441 -28.27 19.21 22.30
C GLY A 441 -28.04 19.74 20.89
N SER A 442 -26.78 20.05 20.54
CA SER A 442 -26.36 20.40 19.20
C SER A 442 -26.22 19.12 18.37
N THR A 443 -26.73 19.13 17.14
CA THR A 443 -26.68 18.00 16.20
C THR A 443 -26.09 18.47 14.89
N ASP A 444 -25.00 17.85 14.47
CA ASP A 444 -24.40 18.01 13.17
C ASP A 444 -24.65 16.76 12.33
N LEU A 445 -25.30 16.93 11.19
CA LEU A 445 -25.57 15.88 10.22
C LEU A 445 -24.72 16.12 8.98
N SER A 446 -24.09 15.07 8.47
CA SER A 446 -23.42 15.12 7.18
C SER A 446 -23.77 13.90 6.33
N ALA A 447 -23.94 14.12 5.04
CA ALA A 447 -24.12 13.08 4.05
C ALA A 447 -23.10 13.31 2.92
N ALA A 448 -22.32 12.32 2.62
CA ALA A 448 -21.39 12.34 1.50
C ALA A 448 -21.71 11.17 0.55
N TYR A 449 -21.69 11.45 -0.74
CA TYR A 449 -21.86 10.47 -1.80
C TYR A 449 -20.75 10.65 -2.83
N ASN A 450 -20.11 9.56 -3.19
CA ASN A 450 -19.12 9.50 -4.24
C ASN A 450 -19.55 8.48 -5.30
N TYR A 451 -19.48 8.88 -6.55
CA TYR A 451 -19.46 8.01 -7.71
C TYR A 451 -18.10 8.15 -8.40
N THR A 452 -17.41 7.05 -8.62
CA THR A 452 -16.12 7.03 -9.33
C THR A 452 -16.09 5.84 -10.26
N ASP A 453 -15.76 6.10 -11.52
CA ASP A 453 -15.58 5.10 -12.57
C ASP A 453 -14.18 5.24 -13.16
N THR A 454 -13.46 4.14 -13.27
CA THR A 454 -12.11 4.10 -13.83
C THR A 454 -12.06 3.10 -14.96
N GLU A 455 -11.63 3.54 -16.11
CA GLU A 455 -11.40 2.71 -17.29
C GLU A 455 -9.90 2.64 -17.62
N VAL A 456 -9.42 1.46 -18.00
CA VAL A 456 -8.06 1.24 -18.51
C VAL A 456 -8.09 1.32 -20.03
N SER A 457 -7.29 2.22 -20.59
CA SER A 457 -7.10 2.35 -22.02
C SER A 457 -5.66 2.06 -22.41
N ASP A 458 -5.43 1.78 -23.70
CA ASP A 458 -4.12 1.45 -24.27
C ASP A 458 -3.35 0.38 -23.45
N GLN A 459 -4.10 -0.67 -23.01
CA GLN A 459 -3.51 -1.79 -22.29
C GLN A 459 -2.36 -2.42 -23.10
N GLY A 460 -1.18 -2.49 -22.47
CA GLY A 460 -0.02 -3.19 -23.01
C GLY A 460 -0.16 -4.72 -22.94
N ASN A 461 0.93 -5.42 -23.16
CA ASN A 461 0.94 -6.89 -23.25
C ASN A 461 1.43 -7.59 -21.98
N VAL A 462 1.75 -6.83 -20.92
CA VAL A 462 2.38 -7.39 -19.71
C VAL A 462 1.48 -7.34 -18.48
N THR A 463 0.33 -6.65 -18.57
CA THR A 463 -0.72 -6.65 -17.56
C THR A 463 -1.86 -7.55 -18.01
N SER A 464 -2.27 -8.52 -17.17
CA SER A 464 -3.35 -9.47 -17.50
C SER A 464 -4.73 -8.81 -17.46
N ASP A 465 -5.70 -9.36 -18.21
CA ASP A 465 -7.10 -8.93 -18.18
C ASP A 465 -7.70 -9.01 -16.77
N SER A 466 -7.32 -10.00 -15.96
CA SER A 466 -7.73 -10.13 -14.56
C SER A 466 -7.25 -8.95 -13.72
N LYS A 467 -6.04 -8.47 -13.98
CA LYS A 467 -5.47 -7.32 -13.29
C LYS A 467 -6.13 -6.00 -13.74
N VAL A 468 -6.45 -5.87 -15.01
CA VAL A 468 -7.24 -4.74 -15.54
C VAL A 468 -8.60 -4.70 -14.87
N LYS A 469 -9.33 -5.82 -14.87
CA LYS A 469 -10.63 -5.93 -14.19
C LYS A 469 -10.55 -5.54 -12.70
N ARG A 470 -9.47 -5.94 -12.02
CA ARG A 470 -9.23 -5.54 -10.62
C ARG A 470 -9.01 -4.03 -10.47
N LEU A 471 -8.37 -3.39 -11.44
CA LEU A 471 -8.15 -1.93 -11.43
C LEU A 471 -9.46 -1.16 -11.67
N GLU A 472 -10.31 -1.66 -12.56
CA GLU A 472 -11.57 -1.02 -12.94
C GLU A 472 -12.70 -1.29 -11.94
N GLU A 473 -12.83 -2.53 -11.46
CA GLU A 473 -13.99 -2.99 -10.69
C GLU A 473 -13.64 -3.39 -9.23
N GLY A 474 -12.36 -3.37 -8.83
CA GLY A 474 -11.91 -3.84 -7.51
C GLY A 474 -12.31 -2.92 -6.34
N LEU A 475 -12.76 -1.71 -6.63
CA LEU A 475 -13.38 -0.79 -5.68
C LEU A 475 -14.80 -0.46 -6.14
N PRO A 476 -15.76 -0.30 -5.21
CA PRO A 476 -17.12 0.02 -5.59
C PRO A 476 -17.22 1.42 -6.22
N ASN A 477 -17.90 1.50 -7.37
CA ASN A 477 -18.15 2.77 -8.05
C ASN A 477 -19.03 3.72 -7.23
N HIS A 478 -19.87 3.19 -6.34
CA HIS A 478 -20.78 3.96 -5.49
C HIS A 478 -20.40 3.81 -4.03
N ARG A 479 -20.12 4.93 -3.35
CA ARG A 479 -19.92 4.99 -1.91
C ARG A 479 -20.77 6.10 -1.31
N ALA A 480 -21.32 5.86 -0.13
CA ALA A 480 -22.01 6.90 0.61
C ALA A 480 -21.71 6.77 2.11
N THR A 481 -21.64 7.91 2.79
CA THR A 481 -21.59 7.96 4.25
C THR A 481 -22.65 8.90 4.75
N PHE A 482 -23.30 8.52 5.84
CA PHE A 482 -24.16 9.40 6.61
C PHE A 482 -23.64 9.44 8.04
N THR A 483 -23.36 10.64 8.54
CA THR A 483 -22.81 10.85 9.89
C THR A 483 -23.75 11.74 10.68
N MET A 484 -23.96 11.40 11.95
CA MET A 484 -24.63 12.20 12.94
C MET A 484 -23.70 12.37 14.15
N ASP A 485 -23.34 13.59 14.45
CA ASP A 485 -22.64 13.99 15.67
C ASP A 485 -23.63 14.71 16.59
N GLN A 486 -23.81 14.19 17.78
CA GLN A 486 -24.71 14.74 18.77
C GLN A 486 -23.94 15.18 20.00
N GLN A 487 -24.06 16.45 20.38
CA GLN A 487 -23.39 17.02 21.53
C GLN A 487 -24.39 17.45 22.58
N TRP A 488 -24.24 16.97 23.80
CA TRP A 488 -24.88 17.46 25.02
C TRP A 488 -23.84 18.15 25.92
N GLU A 489 -24.22 18.52 27.13
CA GLU A 489 -23.34 19.29 28.03
C GLU A 489 -21.98 18.60 28.28
N ASN A 490 -21.99 17.30 28.61
CA ASN A 490 -20.79 16.51 28.92
C ASN A 490 -20.81 15.11 28.26
N VAL A 491 -21.67 14.91 27.30
CA VAL A 491 -21.77 13.66 26.52
C VAL A 491 -21.77 14.02 25.05
N SER A 492 -20.97 13.30 24.23
CA SER A 492 -21.11 13.32 22.78
C SER A 492 -21.37 11.91 22.27
N ALA A 493 -22.13 11.81 21.20
CA ALA A 493 -22.41 10.55 20.51
C ALA A 493 -22.20 10.74 19.01
N PHE A 494 -21.53 9.76 18.41
CA PHE A 494 -21.24 9.70 16.99
C PHE A 494 -21.87 8.44 16.41
N VAL A 495 -22.54 8.57 15.27
CA VAL A 495 -23.05 7.44 14.49
C VAL A 495 -22.72 7.69 13.03
N ARG A 496 -22.12 6.70 12.37
CA ARG A 496 -21.83 6.73 10.93
C ARG A 496 -22.32 5.46 10.24
N ALA A 497 -23.12 5.61 9.21
CA ALA A 497 -23.47 4.54 8.28
C ALA A 497 -22.62 4.68 7.02
N ASN A 498 -21.93 3.61 6.63
CA ASN A 498 -21.11 3.56 5.42
C ASN A 498 -21.74 2.57 4.45
N TYR A 499 -22.06 3.02 3.24
CA TYR A 499 -22.55 2.20 2.14
C TYR A 499 -21.41 1.98 1.12
N TYR A 500 -21.26 0.75 0.70
CA TYR A 500 -20.35 0.30 -0.35
C TYR A 500 -21.18 -0.36 -1.45
N GLY A 501 -21.05 0.10 -2.69
CA GLY A 501 -21.68 -0.52 -3.85
C GLY A 501 -21.07 -1.89 -4.18
N GLU A 502 -21.56 -2.52 -5.23
CA GLU A 502 -21.01 -3.75 -5.77
C GLU A 502 -19.55 -3.53 -6.20
N TYR A 503 -18.71 -4.57 -6.08
CA TYR A 503 -17.30 -4.53 -6.46
C TYR A 503 -16.81 -5.92 -6.87
N TYR A 504 -15.66 -5.99 -7.54
CA TYR A 504 -15.04 -7.25 -7.90
C TYR A 504 -14.09 -7.70 -6.78
N ALA A 505 -14.53 -8.65 -5.95
CA ALA A 505 -13.70 -9.30 -4.94
C ALA A 505 -12.78 -10.32 -5.63
N VAL A 506 -11.47 -10.21 -5.37
CA VAL A 506 -10.45 -11.02 -6.06
C VAL A 506 -9.46 -11.65 -5.08
N HIS A 507 -8.93 -12.83 -5.44
CA HIS A 507 -7.84 -13.49 -4.74
C HIS A 507 -6.65 -13.62 -5.68
N ALA A 508 -5.63 -12.79 -5.46
CA ALA A 508 -4.52 -12.54 -6.40
C ALA A 508 -5.06 -12.23 -7.82
N ASP A 509 -4.39 -12.71 -8.88
CA ASP A 509 -4.90 -12.61 -10.25
C ASP A 509 -5.50 -13.95 -10.73
N TRP A 510 -5.93 -14.80 -9.79
CA TRP A 510 -6.35 -16.16 -10.11
C TRP A 510 -7.85 -16.32 -10.25
N PHE A 511 -8.63 -15.88 -9.26
CA PHE A 511 -10.09 -15.98 -9.28
C PHE A 511 -10.73 -14.84 -8.50
N GLY A 512 -11.99 -14.55 -8.82
CA GLY A 512 -12.76 -13.54 -8.14
C GLY A 512 -14.24 -13.70 -8.42
N THR A 513 -15.06 -12.91 -7.74
CA THR A 513 -16.50 -12.83 -7.91
C THR A 513 -16.97 -11.38 -7.80
N ASN A 514 -18.12 -11.07 -8.37
CA ASN A 514 -18.80 -9.82 -8.08
C ASN A 514 -19.44 -9.93 -6.69
N ALA A 515 -18.99 -9.10 -5.78
CA ALA A 515 -19.52 -9.00 -4.43
C ALA A 515 -20.71 -8.04 -4.39
N ASP A 516 -21.72 -8.40 -3.60
CA ASP A 516 -22.89 -7.57 -3.39
C ASP A 516 -22.56 -6.28 -2.62
N SER A 517 -23.44 -5.28 -2.72
CA SER A 517 -23.34 -4.06 -1.93
C SER A 517 -23.48 -4.36 -0.42
N ALA A 518 -22.76 -3.59 0.40
CA ALA A 518 -22.75 -3.77 1.85
C ALA A 518 -22.92 -2.44 2.59
N MET A 519 -23.33 -2.50 3.85
CA MET A 519 -23.43 -1.36 4.73
C MET A 519 -22.85 -1.70 6.11
N THR A 520 -21.93 -0.86 6.61
CA THR A 520 -21.43 -0.92 7.99
C THR A 520 -21.94 0.26 8.80
N VAL A 521 -22.01 0.11 10.12
CA VAL A 521 -22.37 1.19 11.03
C VAL A 521 -21.33 1.27 12.14
N ASP A 522 -20.80 2.47 12.34
CA ASP A 522 -19.87 2.80 13.41
C ASP A 522 -20.56 3.66 14.44
N VAL A 523 -20.23 3.47 15.71
CA VAL A 523 -20.80 4.22 16.83
C VAL A 523 -19.72 4.55 17.85
N GLU A 524 -19.80 5.71 18.47
CA GLU A 524 -19.00 6.07 19.63
C GLU A 524 -19.83 6.94 20.59
N VAL A 525 -19.59 6.76 21.88
CA VAL A 525 -20.10 7.63 22.93
C VAL A 525 -18.94 8.07 23.79
N THR A 526 -18.76 9.38 23.92
CA THR A 526 -17.74 10.00 24.77
C THR A 526 -18.40 10.69 25.94
N TYR A 527 -17.83 10.52 27.13
CA TYR A 527 -18.21 11.21 28.34
C TYR A 527 -17.06 12.07 28.87
N ASP A 528 -17.31 13.38 28.98
CA ASP A 528 -16.37 14.32 29.57
C ASP A 528 -16.55 14.31 31.10
N ILE A 529 -15.60 13.65 31.79
CA ILE A 529 -15.61 13.59 33.27
C ILE A 529 -15.35 14.97 33.86
N ASN A 530 -14.48 15.73 33.22
CA ASN A 530 -14.17 17.14 33.49
C ASN A 530 -13.45 17.75 32.27
N GLU A 531 -13.10 19.06 32.38
CA GLU A 531 -12.46 19.82 31.30
C GLU A 531 -11.15 19.19 30.78
N SER A 532 -10.50 18.35 31.57
CA SER A 532 -9.21 17.71 31.22
C SER A 532 -9.29 16.21 30.90
N PHE A 533 -10.36 15.52 31.27
CA PHE A 533 -10.43 14.07 31.18
C PHE A 533 -11.75 13.58 30.58
N ASN A 534 -11.62 12.77 29.51
CA ASN A 534 -12.75 12.08 28.88
C ASN A 534 -12.52 10.57 28.74
N VAL A 535 -13.61 9.85 28.53
CA VAL A 535 -13.62 8.42 28.25
C VAL A 535 -14.59 8.15 27.11
N SER A 536 -14.17 7.39 26.11
CA SER A 536 -14.99 7.00 24.97
C SER A 536 -15.11 5.47 24.88
N VAL A 537 -16.29 5.01 24.50
CA VAL A 537 -16.57 3.62 24.12
C VAL A 537 -17.11 3.64 22.70
N GLY A 538 -16.51 2.86 21.82
CA GLY A 538 -16.94 2.81 20.43
C GLY A 538 -16.89 1.41 19.83
N ALA A 539 -17.56 1.29 18.69
CA ALA A 539 -17.52 0.11 17.85
C ALA A 539 -17.52 0.53 16.38
N GLN A 540 -16.66 -0.07 15.60
CA GLN A 540 -16.70 -0.03 14.14
C GLN A 540 -17.43 -1.29 13.65
N ASN A 541 -18.22 -1.14 12.58
CA ASN A 541 -19.01 -2.22 12.03
C ASN A 541 -19.80 -2.98 13.11
N ILE A 542 -20.58 -2.26 13.93
CA ILE A 542 -21.27 -2.79 15.13
C ILE A 542 -22.20 -3.97 14.82
N PHE A 543 -22.66 -4.11 13.57
CA PHE A 543 -23.53 -5.18 13.13
C PHE A 543 -22.78 -6.39 12.57
N ASP A 544 -21.43 -6.38 12.63
CA ASP A 544 -20.57 -7.49 12.20
C ASP A 544 -20.81 -7.90 10.74
N GLN A 545 -20.94 -6.89 9.85
CA GLN A 545 -21.05 -7.14 8.41
C GLN A 545 -19.76 -7.80 7.92
N GLU A 546 -19.88 -9.01 7.42
CA GLU A 546 -18.73 -9.76 6.89
C GLU A 546 -18.44 -9.40 5.42
N ALA A 547 -17.17 -9.52 5.04
CA ALA A 547 -16.73 -9.44 3.64
C ALA A 547 -17.25 -10.63 2.83
N GLU A 548 -17.20 -10.52 1.49
CA GLU A 548 -17.57 -11.60 0.57
C GLU A 548 -16.72 -12.85 0.83
N LYS A 549 -17.39 -14.00 0.97
CA LYS A 549 -16.76 -15.29 1.22
C LYS A 549 -16.52 -16.04 -0.09
N ILE A 550 -15.44 -16.77 -0.15
CA ILE A 550 -15.15 -17.70 -1.26
C ILE A 550 -16.18 -18.83 -1.22
N ASP A 551 -16.95 -19.00 -2.28
CA ASP A 551 -18.03 -19.98 -2.39
C ASP A 551 -17.58 -21.39 -2.00
N GLY A 552 -18.31 -22.00 -1.04
CA GLY A 552 -18.04 -23.35 -0.56
C GLY A 552 -16.77 -23.49 0.28
N SER A 553 -16.05 -22.41 0.57
CA SER A 553 -14.88 -22.45 1.44
C SER A 553 -15.28 -22.65 2.90
N THR A 554 -14.54 -23.54 3.58
CA THR A 554 -14.64 -23.76 5.02
C THR A 554 -13.40 -23.25 5.77
N GLY A 555 -12.43 -22.67 5.05
CA GLY A 555 -11.11 -22.30 5.58
C GLY A 555 -10.24 -23.52 5.95
N ALA A 556 -10.77 -24.74 5.86
CA ALA A 556 -10.00 -25.95 6.07
C ALA A 556 -9.20 -26.29 4.82
N VAL A 557 -7.97 -26.76 5.00
CA VAL A 557 -7.11 -27.19 3.87
C VAL A 557 -7.69 -28.46 3.25
N GLY A 558 -7.97 -28.41 1.94
CA GLY A 558 -8.54 -29.52 1.17
C GLY A 558 -8.54 -29.23 -0.32
N GLU A 559 -9.11 -30.14 -1.11
CA GLU A 559 -9.23 -30.04 -2.55
C GLU A 559 -10.62 -29.50 -2.96
N GLY A 560 -10.75 -29.06 -4.21
CA GLY A 560 -12.00 -28.82 -4.91
C GLY A 560 -12.53 -27.39 -4.87
N VAL A 561 -12.29 -26.64 -3.81
CA VAL A 561 -12.67 -25.22 -3.70
C VAL A 561 -11.41 -24.38 -3.53
N PRO A 562 -11.22 -23.31 -4.32
CA PRO A 562 -10.01 -22.49 -4.25
C PRO A 562 -9.63 -22.04 -2.83
N GLY A 563 -10.59 -21.57 -2.04
CA GLY A 563 -10.35 -21.21 -0.66
C GLY A 563 -9.85 -22.36 0.22
N ASN A 564 -10.35 -23.58 0.03
CA ASN A 564 -9.88 -24.75 0.76
C ASN A 564 -8.48 -25.20 0.35
N VAL A 565 -8.06 -24.97 -0.90
CA VAL A 565 -6.67 -25.20 -1.34
C VAL A 565 -5.71 -24.31 -0.58
N LEU A 566 -6.09 -23.07 -0.32
CA LEU A 566 -5.29 -22.06 0.36
C LEU A 566 -5.47 -22.07 1.89
N GLY A 567 -6.59 -22.58 2.37
CA GLY A 567 -7.01 -22.48 3.77
C GLY A 567 -7.61 -21.11 4.12
N ALA A 568 -8.21 -20.42 3.14
CA ALA A 568 -8.83 -19.11 3.27
C ALA A 568 -10.37 -19.19 3.25
N ILE A 569 -11.03 -18.21 3.84
CA ILE A 569 -12.50 -18.05 3.78
C ILE A 569 -12.85 -16.84 2.90
N TYR A 570 -12.12 -15.74 3.02
CA TYR A 570 -12.40 -14.48 2.35
C TYR A 570 -11.48 -14.27 1.16
N TYR A 571 -11.93 -13.44 0.21
CA TYR A 571 -11.07 -12.86 -0.82
C TYR A 571 -10.04 -11.91 -0.18
N GLU A 572 -8.95 -11.60 -0.91
CA GLU A 572 -7.91 -10.69 -0.42
C GLU A 572 -8.37 -9.24 -0.32
N THR A 573 -9.37 -8.87 -1.11
CA THR A 573 -9.85 -7.49 -1.23
C THR A 573 -11.27 -7.35 -0.70
N SER A 574 -11.45 -6.36 0.15
CA SER A 574 -12.76 -5.88 0.60
C SER A 574 -12.66 -4.40 0.94
N PRO A 575 -13.58 -3.54 0.46
CA PRO A 575 -13.55 -2.11 0.75
C PRO A 575 -13.88 -1.79 2.22
N MET A 576 -14.41 -2.75 2.98
CA MET A 576 -14.77 -2.62 4.39
C MET A 576 -13.86 -3.40 5.35
N GLY A 577 -12.78 -4.04 4.84
CA GLY A 577 -11.96 -4.97 5.63
C GLY A 577 -12.60 -6.36 5.75
N ILE A 578 -11.91 -7.27 6.45
CA ILE A 578 -12.35 -8.66 6.68
C ILE A 578 -12.47 -8.99 8.16
N GLU A 579 -12.18 -8.05 9.05
CA GLU A 579 -12.12 -8.25 10.50
C GLU A 579 -13.50 -8.33 11.17
N GLY A 580 -14.56 -7.85 10.50
CA GLY A 580 -15.89 -7.74 11.09
C GLY A 580 -15.98 -6.63 12.14
N ALA A 581 -16.71 -6.86 13.23
CA ALA A 581 -16.93 -5.88 14.29
C ALA A 581 -15.68 -5.65 15.15
N PHE A 582 -15.33 -4.38 15.37
CA PHE A 582 -14.22 -3.99 16.25
C PHE A 582 -14.71 -3.06 17.35
N TRP A 583 -14.39 -3.39 18.62
CA TRP A 583 -14.79 -2.62 19.81
C TRP A 583 -13.56 -2.02 20.48
N TYR A 584 -13.70 -0.79 20.99
CA TYR A 584 -12.61 -0.12 21.67
C TYR A 584 -13.10 0.73 22.87
N LEU A 585 -12.18 0.94 23.79
CA LEU A 585 -12.29 1.87 24.90
C LEU A 585 -11.09 2.81 24.86
N SER A 586 -11.32 4.11 24.91
CA SER A 586 -10.24 5.10 24.98
C SER A 586 -10.42 6.03 26.16
N ALA A 587 -9.33 6.64 26.61
CA ALA A 587 -9.31 7.69 27.60
C ALA A 587 -8.38 8.81 27.14
N GLY A 588 -8.87 10.04 27.15
CA GLY A 588 -8.12 11.24 26.78
C GLY A 588 -7.85 12.12 28.00
N TYR A 589 -6.64 12.69 28.04
CA TYR A 589 -6.28 13.69 29.06
C TYR A 589 -5.64 14.91 28.38
N ASN A 590 -6.24 16.08 28.61
CA ASN A 590 -5.75 17.37 28.13
C ASN A 590 -5.05 18.11 29.28
N PHE A 591 -3.83 18.58 29.05
CA PHE A 591 -2.97 19.25 30.04
C PHE A 591 -3.29 20.74 30.16
#